data_1ca7d07e2216a090a46ce1f0fdad8c47
#
_entry.id   1ca7d07e2216a090a46ce1f0fdad8c47
#
_cell.length_a   1.000
_cell.length_b   1.000
_cell.length_c   1.000
_cell.angle_alpha   90.00
_cell.angle_beta   90.00
_cell.angle_gamma   90.00
#
_symmetry.space_group_name_H-M   'P 1'
#
loop_
_entity.id
_entity.type
_entity.pdbx_description
1 polymer ?
#
loop_
_entity_poly.entity_id
_entity_poly.type
_entity_poly.pdbx_seq_one_letter_code
_entity_poly.pdbx_strand_id
1 'polypeptide(L)'
;MAFISIPNVAIRGISACVPSHVEENIDLPVFKEGEASRVIAQTGIERKHTVESGTTASDLCVKAANKLLEDLGWGKDTIDVIVFVSSSADYVVPPTAL
;
A
#
# COMPACT_ATOMS: atom_id res chain seq x y z
N MET A 1 -10.25 25.41 -10.92
CA MET A 1 -9.92 24.52 -9.79
C MET A 1 -10.77 24.94 -8.59
N ALA A 2 -11.46 23.98 -7.97
CA ALA A 2 -12.27 24.26 -6.78
C ALA A 2 -11.45 23.96 -5.52
N PHE A 3 -11.55 24.80 -4.52
CA PHE A 3 -10.93 24.60 -3.20
C PHE A 3 -12.02 24.43 -2.14
N ILE A 4 -11.85 23.43 -1.28
CA ILE A 4 -12.70 23.20 -0.14
C ILE A 4 -11.82 23.26 1.11
N SER A 5 -12.22 24.05 2.10
CA SER A 5 -11.58 24.08 3.42
C SER A 5 -12.54 23.52 4.45
N ILE A 6 -12.12 22.43 5.11
CA ILE A 6 -12.91 21.79 6.14
C ILE A 6 -12.16 21.94 7.47
N PRO A 7 -12.69 22.72 8.42
CA PRO A 7 -12.06 22.88 9.72
C PRO A 7 -12.33 21.69 10.65
N ASN A 8 -11.59 21.61 11.74
CA ASN A 8 -11.75 20.62 12.81
C ASN A 8 -11.57 19.16 12.34
N VAL A 9 -10.63 18.95 11.42
CA VAL A 9 -10.22 17.63 10.93
C VAL A 9 -8.82 17.32 11.42
N ALA A 10 -8.61 16.07 11.87
CA ALA A 10 -7.30 15.62 12.32
C ALA A 10 -7.00 14.20 11.83
N ILE A 11 -5.73 13.91 11.57
CA ILE A 11 -5.25 12.54 11.38
C ILE A 11 -5.17 11.89 12.76
N ARG A 12 -5.94 10.83 12.98
CA ARG A 12 -6.02 10.13 14.26
C ARG A 12 -5.09 8.93 14.36
N GLY A 13 -4.68 8.37 13.24
CA GLY A 13 -3.73 7.28 13.23
C GLY A 13 -3.27 6.91 11.82
N ILE A 14 -2.18 6.18 11.76
CA ILE A 14 -1.59 5.66 10.53
C ILE A 14 -1.15 4.23 10.79
N SER A 15 -1.41 3.35 9.85
CA SER A 15 -0.96 1.96 9.89
C SER A 15 -0.45 1.52 8.52
N ALA A 16 0.49 0.59 8.52
CA ALA A 16 1.04 0.01 7.30
C ALA A 16 1.16 -1.50 7.42
N CYS A 17 1.06 -2.19 6.30
CA CYS A 17 1.28 -3.62 6.18
C CYS A 17 2.16 -3.87 4.97
N VAL A 18 3.26 -4.59 5.16
CA VAL A 18 4.16 -5.00 4.09
C VAL A 18 4.27 -6.52 4.06
N PRO A 19 4.44 -7.13 2.87
CA PRO A 19 4.72 -8.57 2.76
C PRO A 19 6.04 -8.95 3.43
N SER A 20 6.17 -10.21 3.84
CA SER A 20 7.40 -10.71 4.45
C SER A 20 8.50 -11.05 3.42
N HIS A 21 8.10 -11.39 2.18
CA HIS A 21 9.06 -11.74 1.14
C HIS A 21 9.84 -10.51 0.67
N VAL A 22 11.15 -10.64 0.59
CA VAL A 22 12.06 -9.56 0.16
C VAL A 22 12.79 -10.00 -1.10
N GLU A 23 12.80 -9.12 -2.11
CA GLU A 23 13.61 -9.27 -3.31
C GLU A 23 14.74 -8.25 -3.34
N GLU A 24 15.94 -8.71 -3.66
CA GLU A 24 17.09 -7.83 -3.89
C GLU A 24 17.05 -7.34 -5.34
N ASN A 25 17.09 -6.03 -5.54
CA ASN A 25 16.99 -5.45 -6.87
C ASN A 25 18.18 -5.78 -7.76
N ILE A 26 19.34 -6.05 -7.17
CA ILE A 26 20.55 -6.45 -7.94
C ILE A 26 20.37 -7.78 -8.68
N ASP A 27 19.51 -8.67 -8.17
CA ASP A 27 19.29 -10.02 -8.69
C ASP A 27 18.10 -10.10 -9.65
N LEU A 28 17.43 -8.99 -9.94
CA LEU A 28 16.25 -8.98 -10.80
C LEU A 28 16.61 -9.31 -12.25
N PRO A 29 15.97 -10.33 -12.86
CA PRO A 29 16.29 -10.78 -14.22
C PRO A 29 15.89 -9.77 -15.31
N VAL A 30 15.11 -8.77 -14.98
CA VAL A 30 14.70 -7.71 -15.91
C VAL A 30 15.86 -6.80 -16.33
N PHE A 31 16.89 -6.70 -15.49
CA PHE A 31 18.04 -5.85 -15.74
C PHE A 31 19.13 -6.57 -16.53
N LYS A 32 19.73 -5.85 -17.48
CA LYS A 32 20.94 -6.29 -18.17
C LYS A 32 22.15 -6.11 -17.26
N GLU A 33 23.29 -6.69 -17.68
CA GLU A 33 24.56 -6.57 -16.96
C GLU A 33 24.91 -5.10 -16.67
N GLY A 34 25.18 -4.80 -15.38
CA GLY A 34 25.52 -3.46 -14.90
C GLY A 34 24.36 -2.47 -14.78
N GLU A 35 23.18 -2.79 -15.30
CA GLU A 35 22.02 -1.90 -15.29
C GLU A 35 21.41 -1.81 -13.89
N ALA A 36 21.31 -2.91 -13.18
CA ALA A 36 20.77 -2.96 -11.81
C ALA A 36 21.56 -2.06 -10.86
N SER A 37 22.89 -2.12 -10.90
CA SER A 37 23.76 -1.27 -10.07
C SER A 37 23.54 0.22 -10.34
N ARG A 38 23.35 0.58 -11.61
CA ARG A 38 23.08 1.98 -11.99
C ARG A 38 21.72 2.46 -11.48
N VAL A 39 20.68 1.64 -11.62
CA VAL A 39 19.32 1.98 -11.14
C VAL A 39 19.32 2.10 -9.62
N ILE A 40 19.96 1.18 -8.91
CA ILE A 40 20.10 1.24 -7.44
C ILE A 40 20.82 2.53 -7.01
N ALA A 41 21.91 2.89 -7.69
CA ALA A 41 22.65 4.12 -7.39
C ALA A 41 21.81 5.39 -7.60
N GLN A 42 20.92 5.39 -8.61
CA GLN A 42 20.04 6.52 -8.91
C GLN A 42 18.84 6.62 -7.96
N THR A 43 18.26 5.49 -7.58
CA THR A 43 17.01 5.44 -6.80
C THR A 43 17.26 5.29 -5.30
N GLY A 44 18.40 4.74 -4.89
CA GLY A 44 18.68 4.35 -3.52
C GLY A 44 17.91 3.13 -3.05
N ILE A 45 17.19 2.43 -3.95
CA ILE A 45 16.35 1.28 -3.61
C ILE A 45 17.12 0.00 -3.90
N GLU A 46 17.60 -0.66 -2.85
CA GLU A 46 18.37 -1.91 -2.94
C GLU A 46 17.46 -3.15 -2.93
N ARG A 47 16.38 -3.09 -2.16
CA ARG A 47 15.44 -4.21 -1.97
C ARG A 47 14.02 -3.72 -1.85
N LYS A 48 13.09 -4.63 -2.09
CA LYS A 48 11.65 -4.37 -1.97
C LYS A 48 10.92 -5.56 -1.37
N HIS A 49 9.81 -5.28 -0.72
CA HIS A 49 8.88 -6.32 -0.27
C HIS A 49 7.90 -6.64 -1.40
N THR A 50 7.69 -7.92 -1.65
CA THR A 50 6.76 -8.42 -2.67
C THR A 50 5.83 -9.46 -2.10
N VAL A 51 4.62 -9.52 -2.65
CA VAL A 51 3.62 -10.53 -2.29
C VAL A 51 3.84 -11.82 -3.07
N GLU A 52 3.50 -12.93 -2.45
CA GLU A 52 3.35 -14.20 -3.15
C GLU A 52 2.05 -14.24 -3.95
N SER A 53 1.97 -15.18 -4.90
CA SER A 53 0.77 -15.42 -5.69
C SER A 53 -0.45 -15.62 -4.78
N GLY A 54 -1.55 -14.95 -5.12
CA GLY A 54 -2.81 -15.03 -4.37
C GLY A 54 -3.02 -13.95 -3.31
N THR A 55 -2.01 -13.13 -3.02
CA THR A 55 -2.16 -11.97 -2.12
C THR A 55 -2.30 -10.70 -2.93
N THR A 56 -3.33 -9.92 -2.63
CA THR A 56 -3.66 -8.66 -3.34
C THR A 56 -3.32 -7.42 -2.51
N ALA A 57 -3.33 -6.25 -3.15
CA ALA A 57 -3.17 -4.98 -2.44
C ALA A 57 -4.29 -4.76 -1.41
N SER A 58 -5.52 -5.18 -1.72
CA SER A 58 -6.65 -5.09 -0.79
C SER A 58 -6.45 -5.95 0.45
N ASP A 59 -5.87 -7.14 0.32
CA ASP A 59 -5.55 -8.01 1.48
C ASP A 59 -4.60 -7.31 2.45
N LEU A 60 -3.57 -6.64 1.94
CA LEU A 60 -2.64 -5.86 2.76
C LEU A 60 -3.34 -4.66 3.41
N CYS A 61 -4.18 -3.96 2.66
CA CYS A 61 -4.95 -2.81 3.17
C CYS A 61 -5.92 -3.23 4.27
N VAL A 62 -6.59 -4.37 4.14
CA VAL A 62 -7.49 -4.91 5.17
C VAL A 62 -6.73 -5.22 6.46
N LYS A 63 -5.56 -5.83 6.37
CA LYS A 63 -4.70 -6.08 7.54
C LYS A 63 -4.27 -4.79 8.23
N ALA A 64 -3.82 -3.81 7.45
CA ALA A 64 -3.42 -2.51 7.97
C ALA A 64 -4.59 -1.77 8.63
N ALA A 65 -5.76 -1.77 7.99
CA ALA A 65 -6.97 -1.12 8.50
C ALA A 65 -7.48 -1.77 9.81
N ASN A 66 -7.52 -3.09 9.87
CA ASN A 66 -7.93 -3.80 11.08
C ASN A 66 -6.98 -3.50 12.25
N LYS A 67 -5.68 -3.49 12.01
CA LYS A 67 -4.68 -3.12 13.02
C LYS A 67 -4.87 -1.69 13.51
N LEU A 68 -5.12 -0.76 12.60
CA LEU A 68 -5.36 0.64 12.92
C LEU A 68 -6.60 0.83 13.81
N LEU A 69 -7.72 0.20 13.45
CA LEU A 69 -8.95 0.27 14.24
C LEU A 69 -8.77 -0.34 15.63
N GLU A 70 -8.04 -1.45 15.73
CA GLU A 70 -7.70 -2.08 17.00
C GLU A 70 -6.87 -1.15 17.88
N ASP A 71 -5.82 -0.54 17.34
CA ASP A 71 -4.93 0.38 18.05
C ASP A 71 -5.66 1.65 18.53
N LEU A 72 -6.60 2.14 17.73
CA LEU A 72 -7.44 3.30 18.08
C LEU A 72 -8.62 2.96 19.01
N GLY A 73 -8.97 1.68 19.15
CA GLY A 73 -10.16 1.24 19.87
C GLY A 73 -11.47 1.63 19.18
N TRP A 74 -11.47 1.75 17.84
CA TRP A 74 -12.63 2.12 17.07
C TRP A 74 -13.36 0.90 16.50
N GLY A 75 -14.69 0.91 16.59
CA GLY A 75 -15.53 -0.08 15.92
C GLY A 75 -15.62 0.18 14.41
N LYS A 76 -15.76 -0.87 13.62
CA LYS A 76 -15.91 -0.75 12.16
C LYS A 76 -17.16 0.05 11.76
N ASP A 77 -18.19 0.00 12.56
CA ASP A 77 -19.46 0.73 12.40
C ASP A 77 -19.32 2.24 12.57
N THR A 78 -18.20 2.73 13.10
CA THR A 78 -17.91 4.16 13.21
C THR A 78 -17.31 4.78 11.97
N ILE A 79 -16.99 3.97 10.95
CA ILE A 79 -16.39 4.43 9.70
C ILE A 79 -17.50 4.81 8.73
N ASP A 80 -17.54 6.08 8.35
CA ASP A 80 -18.54 6.63 7.44
C ASP A 80 -18.09 6.60 5.98
N VAL A 81 -16.79 6.75 5.72
CA VAL A 81 -16.24 6.84 4.36
C VAL A 81 -14.94 6.05 4.27
N ILE A 82 -14.81 5.29 3.18
CA ILE A 82 -13.56 4.61 2.80
C ILE A 82 -13.12 5.15 1.45
N VAL A 83 -11.86 5.55 1.34
CA VAL A 83 -11.22 5.89 0.08
C VAL A 83 -10.10 4.90 -0.18
N PHE A 84 -10.26 4.08 -1.21
CA PHE A 84 -9.27 3.08 -1.62
C PHE A 84 -8.56 3.55 -2.89
N VAL A 85 -7.25 3.68 -2.83
CA VAL A 85 -6.40 4.09 -3.95
C VAL A 85 -5.42 2.98 -4.27
N SER A 86 -5.48 2.44 -5.49
CA SER A 86 -4.58 1.38 -5.94
C SER A 86 -4.40 1.44 -7.45
N SER A 87 -3.21 1.08 -7.92
CA SER A 87 -2.93 0.82 -9.34
C SER A 87 -3.22 -0.63 -9.74
N SER A 88 -3.47 -1.51 -8.77
CA SER A 88 -3.76 -2.94 -8.96
C SER A 88 -5.09 -3.28 -8.27
N ALA A 89 -6.21 -3.08 -8.98
CA ALA A 89 -7.53 -3.44 -8.49
C ALA A 89 -7.74 -4.97 -8.51
N ASP A 90 -8.53 -5.49 -7.58
CA ASP A 90 -8.90 -6.92 -7.54
C ASP A 90 -9.77 -7.28 -8.74
N TYR A 91 -10.64 -6.36 -9.15
CA TYR A 91 -11.56 -6.51 -10.27
C TYR A 91 -11.61 -5.24 -11.11
N VAL A 92 -11.91 -5.38 -12.38
CA VAL A 92 -12.16 -4.23 -13.27
C VAL A 92 -13.45 -3.52 -12.85
N VAL A 93 -14.49 -4.29 -12.55
CA VAL A 93 -15.80 -3.84 -12.04
C VAL A 93 -16.37 -4.98 -11.19
N PRO A 94 -16.88 -4.74 -9.98
CA PRO A 94 -16.99 -3.47 -9.26
C PRO A 94 -15.65 -2.99 -8.66
N PRO A 95 -15.58 -1.71 -8.21
CA PRO A 95 -14.40 -1.22 -7.50
C PRO A 95 -14.13 -1.98 -6.20
N THR A 96 -12.85 -2.12 -5.83
CA THR A 96 -12.41 -2.90 -4.66
C THR A 96 -12.99 -2.39 -3.32
N ALA A 97 -13.43 -1.14 -3.26
CA ALA A 97 -14.01 -0.54 -2.04
C ALA A 97 -15.50 -0.87 -1.80
N LEU A 98 -16.14 -1.62 -2.68
CA LEU A 98 -17.54 -2.04 -2.53
C LEU A 98 -17.67 -3.32 -1.70
#